data_29d91990a540cb6a268c5f153b18ae00
#
_entry.id   29d91990a540cb6a268c5f153b18ae00
#
_cell.length_a   1.000
_cell.length_b   1.000
_cell.length_c   1.000
_cell.angle_alpha   90.00
_cell.angle_beta   90.00
_cell.angle_gamma   90.00
#
_symmetry.space_group_name_H-M   'P 1'
#
loop_
_entity.id
_entity.type
_entity.pdbx_description
1 polymer ?
#
loop_
_entity_poly.entity_id
_entity_poly.type
_entity_poly.pdbx_seq_one_letter_code
_entity_poly.pdbx_strand_id
1 'polypeptide(L)'
;MAVDPDTPLWLRCPYDKATLTEAELAEAARSHPILVESGALRGSRSYAGMQHVEDLFAGGLPEPDRPTDGLALPAAPAEVGALVRTHTQAAGLDVERSWALSLAVREITSAAIPGCTLRIWVEPGALVCEIRDPDPVDDPLIGRIEPVGTEPDARGLWLANQMCDLVQVRSTPEGSTVRIVTWL
;
A
#
# COMPACT_ATOMS: atom_id res chain seq x y z
N MET A 1 8.51 7.92 -12.86
CA MET A 1 8.47 8.44 -14.27
C MET A 1 7.03 8.27 -14.76
N ALA A 2 6.30 9.35 -14.91
CA ALA A 2 4.95 9.29 -15.48
C ALA A 2 5.05 9.06 -16.99
N VAL A 3 4.25 8.15 -17.52
CA VAL A 3 4.13 7.94 -18.96
C VAL A 3 3.29 9.07 -19.52
N ASP A 4 3.76 9.71 -20.60
CA ASP A 4 2.99 10.71 -21.33
C ASP A 4 1.64 10.10 -21.74
N PRO A 5 0.50 10.72 -21.38
CA PRO A 5 -0.83 10.20 -21.68
C PRO A 5 -1.10 9.99 -23.18
N ASP A 6 -0.35 10.67 -24.06
CA ASP A 6 -0.46 10.49 -25.50
C ASP A 6 0.44 9.37 -26.05
N THR A 7 1.25 8.74 -25.20
CA THR A 7 2.08 7.59 -25.60
C THR A 7 1.23 6.32 -25.72
N PRO A 8 1.18 5.69 -26.90
CA PRO A 8 0.46 4.42 -27.06
C PRO A 8 1.15 3.32 -26.26
N LEU A 9 0.62 2.98 -25.10
CA LEU A 9 1.16 1.95 -24.21
C LEU A 9 0.20 0.75 -24.13
N TRP A 10 0.73 -0.43 -24.39
CA TRP A 10 0.03 -1.69 -24.16
C TRP A 10 0.64 -2.40 -22.95
N LEU A 11 -0.08 -2.39 -21.83
CA LEU A 11 0.30 -3.13 -20.63
C LEU A 11 -0.43 -4.49 -20.65
N ARG A 12 0.31 -5.58 -20.48
CA ARG A 12 -0.25 -6.93 -20.35
C ARG A 12 0.11 -7.50 -19.00
N CYS A 13 -0.91 -7.87 -18.22
CA CYS A 13 -0.77 -8.54 -16.93
C CYS A 13 -1.10 -10.02 -17.13
N PRO A 14 -0.12 -10.94 -17.03
CA PRO A 14 -0.39 -12.37 -17.11
C PRO A 14 -1.04 -12.87 -15.82
N TYR A 15 -2.09 -13.67 -15.95
CA TYR A 15 -2.77 -14.34 -14.84
C TYR A 15 -2.82 -15.85 -15.11
N ASP A 16 -2.25 -16.64 -14.18
CA ASP A 16 -2.29 -18.09 -14.29
C ASP A 16 -3.61 -18.63 -13.72
N LYS A 17 -4.50 -19.04 -14.61
CA LYS A 17 -5.81 -19.59 -14.25
C LYS A 17 -5.74 -20.91 -13.47
N ALA A 18 -4.60 -21.60 -13.49
CA ALA A 18 -4.45 -22.85 -12.75
C ALA A 18 -4.13 -22.63 -11.26
N THR A 19 -3.57 -21.46 -10.92
CA THR A 19 -3.12 -21.13 -9.56
C THR A 19 -4.00 -20.11 -8.86
N LEU A 20 -4.71 -19.26 -9.62
CA LEU A 20 -5.57 -18.21 -9.08
C LEU A 20 -6.99 -18.70 -8.84
N THR A 21 -7.60 -18.18 -7.78
CA THR A 21 -9.01 -18.42 -7.45
C THR A 21 -9.96 -17.70 -8.42
N GLU A 22 -11.22 -18.11 -8.46
CA GLU A 22 -12.25 -17.43 -9.25
C GLU A 22 -12.45 -15.97 -8.79
N ALA A 23 -12.31 -15.70 -7.49
CA ALA A 23 -12.40 -14.35 -6.93
C ALA A 23 -11.28 -13.44 -7.44
N GLU A 24 -10.04 -13.92 -7.46
CA GLU A 24 -8.89 -13.17 -7.99
C GLU A 24 -9.01 -12.92 -9.49
N LEU A 25 -9.51 -13.89 -10.25
CA LEU A 25 -9.75 -13.73 -11.68
C LEU A 25 -10.90 -12.75 -11.96
N ALA A 26 -11.95 -12.77 -11.14
CA ALA A 26 -13.04 -11.80 -11.22
C ALA A 26 -12.54 -10.38 -10.94
N GLU A 27 -11.65 -10.21 -9.94
CA GLU A 27 -11.03 -8.93 -9.60
C GLU A 27 -10.12 -8.43 -10.73
N ALA A 28 -9.34 -9.30 -11.35
CA ALA A 28 -8.58 -9.00 -12.55
C ALA A 28 -9.49 -8.50 -13.70
N ALA A 29 -10.66 -9.10 -13.88
CA ALA A 29 -11.61 -8.69 -14.90
C ALA A 29 -12.25 -7.31 -14.60
N ARG A 30 -12.37 -6.91 -13.34
CA ARG A 30 -12.86 -5.58 -12.93
C ARG A 30 -11.83 -4.47 -13.21
N SER A 31 -10.55 -4.78 -13.08
CA SER A 31 -9.45 -3.83 -13.25
C SER A 31 -8.95 -3.69 -14.70
N HIS A 32 -9.31 -4.60 -15.60
CA HIS A 32 -8.81 -4.62 -16.98
C HIS A 32 -9.93 -4.43 -18.03
N PRO A 33 -9.84 -3.40 -18.90
CA PRO A 33 -10.85 -3.16 -19.92
C PRO A 33 -10.87 -4.24 -21.01
N ILE A 34 -9.73 -4.88 -21.25
CA ILE A 34 -9.56 -5.89 -22.30
C ILE A 34 -8.96 -7.15 -21.67
N LEU A 35 -9.57 -8.29 -21.97
CA LEU A 35 -9.08 -9.62 -21.60
C LEU A 35 -8.56 -10.36 -22.83
N VAL A 36 -7.48 -11.13 -22.64
CA VAL A 36 -6.94 -12.04 -23.67
C VAL A 36 -7.15 -13.46 -23.19
N GLU A 37 -8.00 -14.21 -23.87
CA GLU A 37 -8.23 -15.61 -23.53
C GLU A 37 -8.05 -16.48 -24.78
N SER A 38 -7.25 -17.53 -24.67
CA SER A 38 -6.93 -18.42 -25.80
C SER A 38 -6.48 -17.66 -27.06
N GLY A 39 -5.76 -16.56 -26.89
CA GLY A 39 -5.27 -15.73 -27.98
C GLY A 39 -6.28 -14.73 -28.56
N ALA A 40 -7.52 -14.74 -28.09
CA ALA A 40 -8.56 -13.80 -28.55
C ALA A 40 -8.68 -12.59 -27.58
N LEU A 41 -8.76 -11.39 -28.14
CA LEU A 41 -9.05 -10.15 -27.44
C LEU A 41 -10.55 -9.97 -27.29
N ARG A 42 -11.00 -9.65 -26.07
CA ARG A 42 -12.41 -9.27 -25.82
C ARG A 42 -12.50 -8.18 -24.75
N GLY A 43 -13.52 -7.36 -24.84
CA GLY A 43 -13.84 -6.40 -23.78
C GLY A 43 -14.28 -7.12 -22.50
N SER A 44 -13.81 -6.67 -21.35
CA SER A 44 -14.31 -7.14 -20.06
C SER A 44 -15.69 -6.55 -19.78
N ARG A 45 -16.67 -7.42 -19.54
CA ARG A 45 -18.04 -6.99 -19.16
C ARG A 45 -18.10 -6.49 -17.70
N SER A 46 -17.11 -6.86 -16.90
CA SER A 46 -17.01 -6.50 -15.49
C SER A 46 -16.11 -5.28 -15.23
N TYR A 47 -15.53 -4.69 -16.29
CA TYR A 47 -14.63 -3.56 -16.13
C TYR A 47 -15.32 -2.38 -15.46
N ALA A 48 -14.76 -1.92 -14.34
CA ALA A 48 -15.32 -0.85 -13.51
C ALA A 48 -14.50 0.46 -13.56
N GLY A 49 -13.34 0.47 -14.24
CA GLY A 49 -12.54 1.69 -14.38
C GLY A 49 -12.14 2.30 -13.04
N MET A 50 -12.25 3.63 -12.93
CA MET A 50 -11.94 4.36 -11.69
C MET A 50 -12.84 3.99 -10.52
N GLN A 51 -14.09 3.58 -10.76
CA GLN A 51 -14.98 3.10 -9.70
C GLN A 51 -14.37 1.93 -8.92
N HIS A 52 -13.66 1.03 -9.60
CA HIS A 52 -12.94 -0.04 -8.92
C HIS A 52 -11.86 0.47 -7.96
N VAL A 53 -11.12 1.51 -8.35
CA VAL A 53 -10.11 2.14 -7.52
C VAL A 53 -10.76 2.80 -6.30
N GLU A 54 -11.85 3.52 -6.49
CA GLU A 54 -12.63 4.17 -5.43
C GLU A 54 -13.21 3.14 -4.45
N ASP A 55 -13.80 2.05 -4.96
CA ASP A 55 -14.33 0.95 -4.13
C ASP A 55 -13.23 0.33 -3.26
N LEU A 56 -12.03 0.09 -3.82
CA LEU A 56 -10.90 -0.43 -3.08
C LEU A 56 -10.38 0.57 -2.04
N PHE A 57 -10.33 1.84 -2.39
CA PHE A 57 -9.85 2.90 -1.51
C PHE A 57 -10.78 3.11 -0.31
N ALA A 58 -12.09 3.09 -0.53
CA ALA A 58 -13.10 3.22 0.51
C ALA A 58 -13.27 1.93 1.37
N GLY A 59 -12.76 0.80 0.90
CA GLY A 59 -12.82 -0.46 1.62
C GLY A 59 -11.79 -0.54 2.75
N GLY A 60 -12.19 -1.01 3.94
CA GLY A 60 -11.25 -1.28 5.03
C GLY A 60 -10.27 -2.41 4.71
N LEU A 61 -9.09 -2.39 5.34
CA LEU A 61 -8.17 -3.52 5.32
C LEU A 61 -8.55 -4.54 6.40
N PRO A 62 -8.36 -5.86 6.16
CA PRO A 62 -8.65 -6.87 7.16
C PRO A 62 -7.77 -6.66 8.40
N GLU A 63 -8.35 -6.88 9.59
CA GLU A 63 -7.58 -6.87 10.83
C GLU A 63 -6.59 -8.03 10.86
N PRO A 64 -5.41 -7.86 11.46
CA PRO A 64 -4.45 -8.94 11.62
C PRO A 64 -5.00 -10.02 12.57
N ASP A 65 -4.83 -11.28 12.19
CA ASP A 65 -5.21 -12.46 13.01
C ASP A 65 -4.22 -12.71 14.18
N ARG A 66 -3.24 -11.83 14.37
CA ARG A 66 -2.11 -12.00 15.29
C ARG A 66 -1.95 -10.79 16.19
N PRO A 67 -1.32 -10.98 17.37
CA PRO A 67 -0.91 -9.85 18.19
C PRO A 67 -0.01 -8.90 17.40
N THR A 68 -0.22 -7.61 17.59
CA THR A 68 0.58 -6.56 16.98
C THR A 68 1.28 -5.76 18.06
N ASP A 69 2.55 -5.41 17.84
CA ASP A 69 3.19 -4.38 18.64
C ASP A 69 2.82 -3.01 18.07
N GLY A 70 2.72 -2.00 18.92
CA GLY A 70 2.26 -0.70 18.45
C GLY A 70 2.73 0.46 19.30
N LEU A 71 2.59 1.64 18.71
CA LEU A 71 2.92 2.95 19.28
C LEU A 71 1.78 3.92 19.03
N ALA A 72 1.39 4.66 20.06
CA ALA A 72 0.55 5.85 19.86
C ALA A 72 1.41 6.97 19.25
N LEU A 73 0.87 7.71 18.31
CA LEU A 73 1.53 8.80 17.63
C LEU A 73 0.90 10.16 18.04
N PRO A 74 1.62 11.27 17.95
CA PRO A 74 3.03 11.36 17.57
C PRO A 74 3.96 10.77 18.61
N ALA A 75 5.01 10.10 18.17
CA ALA A 75 6.05 9.53 19.01
C ALA A 75 7.42 10.06 18.59
N ALA A 76 8.41 9.97 19.47
CA ALA A 76 9.76 10.40 19.12
C ALA A 76 10.31 9.55 17.94
N PRO A 77 11.00 10.15 16.95
CA PRO A 77 11.56 9.41 15.81
C PRO A 77 12.47 8.23 16.23
N ALA A 78 13.11 8.35 17.39
CA ALA A 78 13.94 7.27 17.95
C ALA A 78 13.09 6.07 18.41
N GLU A 79 11.90 6.29 18.96
CA GLU A 79 10.97 5.24 19.39
C GLU A 79 10.38 4.51 18.19
N VAL A 80 9.91 5.24 17.19
CA VAL A 80 9.45 4.68 15.91
C VAL A 80 10.56 3.84 15.28
N GLY A 81 11.76 4.41 15.18
CA GLY A 81 12.93 3.72 14.62
C GLY A 81 13.35 2.49 15.44
N ALA A 82 13.20 2.49 16.76
CA ALA A 82 13.50 1.34 17.61
C ALA A 82 12.49 0.21 17.40
N LEU A 83 11.19 0.53 17.34
CA LEU A 83 10.14 -0.44 17.07
C LEU A 83 10.36 -1.14 15.72
N VAL A 84 10.55 -0.37 14.65
CA VAL A 84 10.78 -0.92 13.31
C VAL A 84 12.04 -1.79 13.28
N ARG A 85 13.17 -1.32 13.84
CA ARG A 85 14.41 -2.11 13.87
C ARG A 85 14.27 -3.42 14.61
N THR A 86 13.60 -3.44 15.75
CA THR A 86 13.36 -4.67 16.51
C THR A 86 12.65 -5.71 15.65
N HIS A 87 11.64 -5.31 14.92
CA HIS A 87 10.86 -6.23 14.08
C HIS A 87 11.58 -6.64 12.81
N THR A 88 12.29 -5.74 12.14
CA THR A 88 13.07 -6.07 10.94
C THR A 88 14.20 -7.07 11.27
N GLN A 89 14.87 -6.89 12.40
CA GLN A 89 15.91 -7.82 12.87
C GLN A 89 15.32 -9.19 13.24
N ALA A 90 14.20 -9.20 13.97
CA ALA A 90 13.53 -10.44 14.35
C ALA A 90 12.98 -11.20 13.12
N ALA A 91 12.55 -10.49 12.09
CA ALA A 91 12.08 -11.06 10.83
C ALA A 91 13.22 -11.47 9.88
N GLY A 92 14.47 -11.12 10.17
CA GLY A 92 15.62 -11.45 9.33
C GLY A 92 15.75 -10.65 8.05
N LEU A 93 15.16 -9.44 7.99
CA LEU A 93 15.34 -8.54 6.86
C LEU A 93 16.83 -8.13 6.74
N ASP A 94 17.29 -8.02 5.49
CA ASP A 94 18.61 -7.44 5.23
C ASP A 94 18.68 -5.95 5.62
N VAL A 95 19.90 -5.42 5.68
CA VAL A 95 20.15 -4.05 6.15
C VAL A 95 19.53 -3.00 5.25
N GLU A 96 19.56 -3.20 3.93
CA GLU A 96 19.04 -2.25 2.95
C GLU A 96 17.51 -2.15 3.04
N ARG A 97 16.81 -3.28 3.06
CA ARG A 97 15.35 -3.34 3.19
C ARG A 97 14.89 -2.86 4.57
N SER A 98 15.63 -3.19 5.63
CA SER A 98 15.37 -2.67 6.97
C SER A 98 15.49 -1.15 7.05
N TRP A 99 16.48 -0.58 6.36
CA TRP A 99 16.66 0.87 6.27
C TRP A 99 15.54 1.52 5.46
N ALA A 100 15.19 0.94 4.31
CA ALA A 100 14.11 1.42 3.44
C ALA A 100 12.77 1.49 4.18
N LEU A 101 12.38 0.39 4.86
CA LEU A 101 11.15 0.36 5.67
C LEU A 101 11.20 1.37 6.82
N SER A 102 12.34 1.48 7.52
CA SER A 102 12.50 2.44 8.62
C SER A 102 12.37 3.90 8.14
N LEU A 103 12.91 4.21 6.97
CA LEU A 103 12.77 5.53 6.37
C LEU A 103 11.32 5.81 5.98
N ALA A 104 10.68 4.89 5.27
CA ALA A 104 9.29 5.02 4.83
C ALA A 104 8.34 5.26 6.01
N VAL A 105 8.43 4.42 7.05
CA VAL A 105 7.59 4.56 8.25
C VAL A 105 7.84 5.90 8.94
N ARG A 106 9.11 6.31 9.07
CA ARG A 106 9.46 7.59 9.71
C ARG A 106 8.92 8.79 8.92
N GLU A 107 9.04 8.79 7.60
CA GLU A 107 8.54 9.89 6.77
C GLU A 107 7.01 10.01 6.87
N ILE A 108 6.27 8.91 6.83
CA ILE A 108 4.81 8.93 6.99
C ILE A 108 4.43 9.38 8.40
N THR A 109 5.09 8.86 9.44
CA THR A 109 4.75 9.20 10.84
C THR A 109 5.24 10.57 11.28
N SER A 110 6.06 11.25 10.47
CA SER A 110 6.56 12.60 10.79
C SER A 110 5.46 13.67 10.80
N ALA A 111 4.39 13.45 10.05
CA ALA A 111 3.21 14.33 9.99
C ALA A 111 2.07 13.85 10.91
N ALA A 112 2.27 12.77 11.69
CA ALA A 112 1.22 12.20 12.51
C ALA A 112 0.67 13.17 13.56
N ILE A 113 -0.65 13.22 13.65
CA ILE A 113 -1.40 14.02 14.64
C ILE A 113 -1.79 13.16 15.86
N PRO A 114 -2.22 13.76 16.99
CA PRO A 114 -2.76 13.00 18.10
C PRO A 114 -3.94 12.13 17.71
N GLY A 115 -3.89 10.84 18.07
CA GLY A 115 -4.89 9.84 17.68
C GLY A 115 -4.41 8.88 16.61
N CYS A 116 -3.35 9.22 15.87
CA CYS A 116 -2.69 8.27 14.99
C CYS A 116 -2.05 7.12 15.76
N THR A 117 -1.94 5.96 15.13
CA THR A 117 -1.26 4.79 15.70
C THR A 117 -0.38 4.11 14.64
N LEU A 118 0.75 3.57 15.10
CA LEU A 118 1.59 2.67 14.32
C LEU A 118 1.45 1.26 14.89
N ARG A 119 1.17 0.28 14.05
CA ARG A 119 1.19 -1.16 14.40
C ARG A 119 2.19 -1.89 13.52
N ILE A 120 2.83 -2.93 14.06
CA ILE A 120 3.76 -3.78 13.31
C ILE A 120 3.57 -5.24 13.71
N TRP A 121 3.61 -6.15 12.73
CA TRP A 121 3.52 -7.60 12.95
C TRP A 121 4.13 -8.38 11.79
N VAL A 122 4.38 -9.66 12.04
CA VAL A 122 4.89 -10.59 11.01
C VAL A 122 3.76 -11.50 10.56
N GLU A 123 3.58 -11.62 9.25
CA GLU A 123 2.73 -12.61 8.58
C GLU A 123 3.58 -13.69 7.90
N PRO A 124 3.01 -14.80 7.43
CA PRO A 124 3.74 -15.77 6.64
C PRO A 124 4.36 -15.13 5.39
N GLY A 125 5.68 -14.98 5.36
CA GLY A 125 6.43 -14.39 4.26
C GLY A 125 6.44 -12.86 4.20
N ALA A 126 5.95 -12.15 5.22
CA ALA A 126 5.95 -10.68 5.20
C ALA A 126 6.09 -10.05 6.59
N LEU A 127 6.74 -8.91 6.64
CA LEU A 127 6.66 -7.94 7.74
C LEU A 127 5.70 -6.82 7.33
N VAL A 128 4.74 -6.50 8.19
CA VAL A 128 3.71 -5.50 7.93
C VAL A 128 3.80 -4.37 8.94
N CYS A 129 3.79 -3.14 8.44
CA CYS A 129 3.61 -1.92 9.22
C CYS A 129 2.29 -1.26 8.82
N GLU A 130 1.50 -0.83 9.79
CA GLU A 130 0.24 -0.15 9.54
C GLU A 130 0.16 1.13 10.36
N ILE A 131 -0.10 2.24 9.67
CA ILE A 131 -0.36 3.54 10.29
C ILE A 131 -1.84 3.84 10.11
N ARG A 132 -2.52 4.15 11.21
CA ARG A 132 -3.90 4.63 11.22
C ARG A 132 -3.93 6.09 11.62
N ASP A 133 -4.68 6.86 10.87
CA ASP A 133 -4.91 8.28 11.09
C ASP A 133 -6.41 8.51 11.29
N PRO A 134 -6.85 9.29 12.29
CA PRO A 134 -8.27 9.61 12.46
C PRO A 134 -8.82 10.50 11.34
N ASP A 135 -7.95 11.16 10.57
CA ASP A 135 -8.37 12.00 9.46
C ASP A 135 -8.44 11.20 8.16
N PRO A 136 -9.55 11.30 7.42
CA PRO A 136 -9.68 10.67 6.12
C PRO A 136 -8.81 11.38 5.07
N VAL A 137 -8.40 10.64 4.05
CA VAL A 137 -7.69 11.13 2.86
C VAL A 137 -8.65 11.05 1.67
N ASP A 138 -8.74 12.10 0.88
CA ASP A 138 -9.68 12.20 -0.24
C ASP A 138 -9.12 11.68 -1.58
N ASP A 139 -7.78 11.66 -1.75
CA ASP A 139 -7.14 11.25 -2.99
C ASP A 139 -6.81 9.74 -2.98
N PRO A 140 -7.51 8.89 -3.77
CA PRO A 140 -7.24 7.46 -3.86
C PRO A 140 -5.89 7.13 -4.51
N LEU A 141 -5.24 8.10 -5.15
CA LEU A 141 -3.94 7.94 -5.80
C LEU A 141 -2.80 8.63 -5.03
N ILE A 142 -3.06 9.07 -3.80
CA ILE A 142 -2.04 9.71 -2.96
C ILE A 142 -0.77 8.85 -2.85
N GLY A 143 0.38 9.48 -3.03
CA GLY A 143 1.68 8.79 -3.02
C GLY A 143 1.99 7.96 -4.27
N ARG A 144 1.11 7.90 -5.28
CA ARG A 144 1.38 7.23 -6.56
C ARG A 144 2.10 8.11 -7.56
N ILE A 145 1.94 9.43 -7.44
CA ILE A 145 2.58 10.44 -8.27
C ILE A 145 3.58 11.20 -7.39
N GLU A 146 4.73 11.54 -7.97
CA GLU A 146 5.73 12.37 -7.27
C GLU A 146 5.11 13.71 -6.90
N PRO A 147 5.08 14.08 -5.60
CA PRO A 147 4.43 15.32 -5.17
C PRO A 147 5.21 16.54 -5.66
N VAL A 148 4.48 17.52 -6.20
CA VAL A 148 5.02 18.81 -6.60
C VAL A 148 4.84 19.77 -5.42
N GLY A 149 5.92 20.06 -4.70
CA GLY A 149 5.89 20.98 -3.54
C GLY A 149 6.25 20.33 -2.22
N THR A 150 5.77 20.91 -1.12
CA THR A 150 6.17 20.56 0.24
C THR A 150 5.07 19.84 1.03
N GLU A 151 4.13 19.16 0.37
CA GLU A 151 3.09 18.40 1.07
C GLU A 151 3.71 17.14 1.73
N PRO A 152 3.83 17.12 3.07
CA PRO A 152 4.60 16.07 3.77
C PRO A 152 3.98 14.69 3.59
N ASP A 153 2.64 14.60 3.64
CA ASP A 153 1.91 13.33 3.63
C ASP A 153 2.07 12.60 2.27
N ALA A 154 1.90 13.33 1.18
CA ALA A 154 2.07 12.78 -0.16
C ALA A 154 3.51 12.33 -0.40
N ARG A 155 4.52 13.06 0.13
CA ARG A 155 5.93 12.73 -0.02
C ARG A 155 6.31 11.45 0.73
N GLY A 156 5.86 11.28 1.96
CA GLY A 156 6.11 10.07 2.75
C GLY A 156 5.54 8.83 2.07
N LEU A 157 4.31 8.91 1.59
CA LEU A 157 3.65 7.83 0.85
C LEU A 157 4.32 7.54 -0.51
N TRP A 158 4.74 8.58 -1.22
CA TRP A 158 5.48 8.41 -2.47
C TRP A 158 6.82 7.69 -2.25
N LEU A 159 7.59 8.09 -1.23
CA LEU A 159 8.84 7.41 -0.87
C LEU A 159 8.58 5.95 -0.49
N ALA A 160 7.56 5.66 0.30
CA ALA A 160 7.18 4.30 0.65
C ALA A 160 6.88 3.44 -0.59
N ASN A 161 6.15 3.99 -1.57
CA ASN A 161 5.88 3.31 -2.84
C ASN A 161 7.14 3.07 -3.71
N GLN A 162 8.21 3.86 -3.54
CA GLN A 162 9.48 3.66 -4.25
C GLN A 162 10.38 2.62 -3.57
N MET A 163 10.24 2.42 -2.26
CA MET A 163 11.22 1.72 -1.45
C MET A 163 10.71 0.40 -0.85
N CYS A 164 9.39 0.23 -0.74
CA CYS A 164 8.77 -0.95 -0.14
C CYS A 164 8.03 -1.78 -1.19
N ASP A 165 7.79 -3.06 -0.89
CA ASP A 165 7.23 -4.00 -1.87
C ASP A 165 5.76 -3.72 -2.19
N LEU A 166 4.95 -3.35 -1.17
CA LEU A 166 3.54 -3.01 -1.36
C LEU A 166 3.13 -1.91 -0.36
N VAL A 167 2.47 -0.89 -0.86
CA VAL A 167 1.83 0.15 -0.06
C VAL A 167 0.36 0.21 -0.41
N GLN A 168 -0.49 0.05 0.60
CA GLN A 168 -1.94 0.15 0.47
C GLN A 168 -2.43 1.34 1.29
N VAL A 169 -3.25 2.18 0.68
CA VAL A 169 -3.94 3.29 1.34
C VAL A 169 -5.43 3.01 1.28
N ARG A 170 -6.10 3.19 2.40
CA ARG A 170 -7.56 3.10 2.52
C ARG A 170 -8.05 4.29 3.30
N SER A 171 -9.24 4.77 2.94
CA SER A 171 -9.87 5.88 3.62
C SER A 171 -11.36 5.59 3.80
N THR A 172 -11.81 5.76 5.03
CA THR A 172 -13.21 5.61 5.42
C THR A 172 -13.65 6.88 6.16
N PRO A 173 -14.93 7.09 6.44
CA PRO A 173 -15.37 8.23 7.24
C PRO A 173 -14.74 8.30 8.65
N GLU A 174 -14.24 7.18 9.16
CA GLU A 174 -13.60 7.06 10.48
C GLU A 174 -12.10 7.37 10.45
N GLY A 175 -11.52 7.60 9.27
CA GLY A 175 -10.11 7.92 9.10
C GLY A 175 -9.42 7.14 7.98
N SER A 176 -8.12 7.30 7.88
CA SER A 176 -7.30 6.63 6.87
C SER A 176 -6.39 5.56 7.47
N THR A 177 -6.01 4.59 6.63
CA THR A 177 -5.08 3.52 6.97
C THR A 177 -4.05 3.35 5.87
N VAL A 178 -2.79 3.43 6.25
CA VAL A 178 -1.64 3.13 5.39
C VAL A 178 -1.03 1.82 5.85
N ARG A 179 -0.99 0.81 4.98
CA ARG A 179 -0.33 -0.47 5.26
C ARG A 179 0.84 -0.67 4.31
N ILE A 180 2.02 -0.90 4.89
CA ILE A 180 3.27 -1.17 4.19
C ILE A 180 3.60 -2.63 4.41
N VAL A 181 3.79 -3.38 3.34
CA VAL A 181 4.18 -4.79 3.37
C VAL A 181 5.59 -4.92 2.79
N THR A 182 6.46 -5.63 3.50
CA THR A 182 7.80 -5.96 3.06
C THR A 182 7.96 -7.49 3.10
N TRP A 183 8.18 -8.09 1.92
CA TRP A 183 8.33 -9.56 1.82
C TRP A 183 9.62 -10.04 2.51
N LEU A 184 9.58 -11.23 3.10
CA LEU A 184 10.71 -11.86 3.82
C LEU A 184 11.50 -12.80 2.89
#